data_35726695e0cf5fa1802a27c7cfe9e49c
#
_entry.id   35726695e0cf5fa1802a27c7cfe9e49c
#
_cell.length_a   1.000
_cell.length_b   1.000
_cell.length_c   1.000
_cell.angle_alpha   90.00
_cell.angle_beta   90.00
_cell.angle_gamma   90.00
#
_symmetry.space_group_name_H-M   'P 1'
#
loop_
_entity.id
_entity.type
_entity.pdbx_description
1 polymer ?
#
loop_
_entity_poly.entity_id
_entity_poly.type
_entity_poly.pdbx_seq_one_letter_code
_entity_poly.pdbx_strand_id
1 'polypeptide(L)'
;MVAIRILLVDDFVQWRLAVRSILEAVPDFRIIGEASNGLEAIEKTATLRPDVVLLDVGMPILNGIEAARRIRRVSPQSKMIFLTQEQDSDVRAAALAVGGAAYLLKSTAVTELRPAIDAALQRGYQPQVPNLLPLASSYGG
;
A
#
# COMPACT_ATOMS: atom_id res chain seq x y z
N MET A 1 -12.11 9.72 -16.10
CA MET A 1 -11.37 8.73 -15.33
C MET A 1 -11.28 9.13 -13.87
N VAL A 2 -11.46 8.20 -12.98
CA VAL A 2 -11.44 8.47 -11.54
C VAL A 2 -10.01 8.39 -11.04
N ALA A 3 -9.58 9.41 -10.30
CA ALA A 3 -8.26 9.42 -9.69
C ALA A 3 -8.18 8.40 -8.58
N ILE A 4 -7.00 7.80 -8.41
CA ILE A 4 -6.71 6.93 -7.27
C ILE A 4 -6.21 7.81 -6.13
N ARG A 5 -6.89 7.75 -5.02
CA ARG A 5 -6.62 8.58 -3.85
C ARG A 5 -5.69 7.84 -2.90
N ILE A 6 -4.57 8.46 -2.60
CA ILE A 6 -3.47 7.80 -1.88
C ILE A 6 -3.10 8.57 -0.62
N LEU A 7 -2.97 7.86 0.50
CA LEU A 7 -2.44 8.40 1.75
C LEU A 7 -1.02 7.89 1.95
N LEU A 8 -0.07 8.81 2.20
CA LEU A 8 1.32 8.45 2.46
C LEU A 8 1.58 8.45 3.96
N VAL A 9 2.11 7.36 4.48
CA VAL A 9 2.38 7.21 5.91
C VAL A 9 3.83 6.80 6.13
N ASP A 10 4.64 7.72 6.66
CA ASP A 10 6.05 7.47 6.94
C ASP A 10 6.53 8.60 7.84
N ASP A 11 7.31 8.28 8.86
CA ASP A 11 7.81 9.31 9.75
C ASP A 11 9.00 10.09 9.15
N PHE A 12 9.54 9.64 8.03
CA PHE A 12 10.70 10.26 7.42
C PHE A 12 10.26 11.19 6.28
N VAL A 13 10.32 12.50 6.56
CA VAL A 13 9.81 13.52 5.63
C VAL A 13 10.45 13.41 4.25
N GLN A 14 11.77 13.22 4.20
CA GLN A 14 12.46 13.18 2.92
C GLN A 14 12.01 11.99 2.08
N TRP A 15 11.67 10.89 2.72
CA TRP A 15 11.15 9.74 1.98
C TRP A 15 9.74 10.03 1.45
N ARG A 16 8.91 10.71 2.24
CA ARG A 16 7.58 11.09 1.73
C ARG A 16 7.71 11.97 0.49
N LEU A 17 8.69 12.90 0.48
CA LEU A 17 8.91 13.73 -0.69
C LEU A 17 9.35 12.91 -1.89
N ALA A 18 10.21 11.92 -1.69
CA ALA A 18 10.67 11.05 -2.77
C ALA A 18 9.50 10.24 -3.36
N VAL A 19 8.68 9.67 -2.50
CA VAL A 19 7.53 8.88 -2.95
C VAL A 19 6.52 9.77 -3.65
N ARG A 20 6.31 10.98 -3.13
CA ARG A 20 5.41 11.94 -3.80
C ARG A 20 5.87 12.20 -5.23
N SER A 21 7.17 12.38 -5.45
CA SER A 21 7.70 12.60 -6.80
C SER A 21 7.41 11.42 -7.72
N ILE A 22 7.56 10.20 -7.20
CA ILE A 22 7.28 8.99 -7.99
C ILE A 22 5.80 8.96 -8.39
N LEU A 23 4.91 9.23 -7.43
CA LEU A 23 3.48 9.09 -7.67
C LEU A 23 2.92 10.23 -8.51
N GLU A 24 3.43 11.44 -8.34
CA GLU A 24 2.94 12.58 -9.10
C GLU A 24 3.29 12.49 -10.58
N ALA A 25 4.22 11.63 -10.94
CA ALA A 25 4.51 11.37 -12.35
C ALA A 25 3.40 10.56 -13.03
N VAL A 26 2.46 10.00 -12.27
CA VAL A 26 1.36 9.22 -12.81
C VAL A 26 0.09 10.08 -12.74
N PRO A 27 -0.49 10.46 -13.87
CA PRO A 27 -1.62 11.40 -13.86
C PRO A 27 -2.84 10.93 -13.07
N ASP A 28 -3.05 9.62 -12.97
CA ASP A 28 -4.20 9.06 -12.29
C ASP A 28 -4.07 9.04 -10.77
N PHE A 29 -2.87 9.25 -10.25
CA PHE A 29 -2.63 9.17 -8.81
C PHE A 29 -2.78 10.53 -8.17
N ARG A 30 -3.47 10.56 -7.03
CA ARG A 30 -3.64 11.79 -6.26
C ARG A 30 -3.32 11.52 -4.80
N ILE A 31 -2.33 12.21 -4.28
CA ILE A 31 -1.99 12.12 -2.87
C ILE A 31 -2.93 13.05 -2.10
N ILE A 32 -3.75 12.48 -1.24
CA ILE A 32 -4.77 13.24 -0.53
C ILE A 32 -4.40 13.58 0.89
N GLY A 33 -3.28 13.05 1.38
CA GLY A 33 -2.81 13.36 2.72
C GLY A 33 -1.54 12.61 3.05
N GLU A 34 -0.95 13.00 4.18
CA GLU A 34 0.27 12.39 4.70
C GLU A 34 0.12 12.20 6.19
N ALA A 35 0.78 11.19 6.73
CA ALA A 35 0.82 10.92 8.15
C ALA A 35 2.23 10.51 8.54
N SER A 36 2.64 10.83 9.77
CA SER A 36 3.98 10.58 10.25
C SER A 36 4.06 9.50 11.33
N ASN A 37 2.93 8.91 11.71
CA ASN A 37 2.90 7.81 12.66
C ASN A 37 1.61 7.02 12.49
N GLY A 38 1.53 5.88 13.19
CA GLY A 38 0.39 4.98 13.02
C GLY A 38 -0.93 5.53 13.50
N LEU A 39 -0.94 6.31 14.60
CA LEU A 39 -2.19 6.89 15.08
C LEU A 39 -2.76 7.89 14.10
N GLU A 40 -1.91 8.77 13.60
CA GLU A 40 -2.30 9.75 12.60
C GLU A 40 -2.81 9.05 11.34
N ALA A 41 -2.17 7.95 10.96
CA ALA A 41 -2.61 7.17 9.80
C ALA A 41 -4.02 6.64 9.96
N ILE A 42 -4.33 6.12 11.15
CA ILE A 42 -5.67 5.59 11.43
C ILE A 42 -6.71 6.70 11.33
N GLU A 43 -6.43 7.84 11.97
CA GLU A 43 -7.35 8.99 11.96
C GLU A 43 -7.62 9.48 10.55
N LYS A 44 -6.57 9.66 9.77
CA LYS A 44 -6.72 10.17 8.41
C LYS A 44 -7.39 9.17 7.50
N THR A 45 -7.12 7.88 7.68
CA THR A 45 -7.78 6.86 6.89
C THR A 45 -9.29 6.84 7.17
N ALA A 46 -9.67 6.96 8.45
CA ALA A 46 -11.07 6.97 8.82
C ALA A 46 -11.81 8.16 8.21
N THR A 47 -11.14 9.32 8.14
CA THR A 47 -11.75 10.54 7.62
C THR A 47 -11.73 10.59 6.10
N LEU A 48 -10.59 10.28 5.50
CA LEU A 48 -10.38 10.48 4.06
C LEU A 48 -10.77 9.27 3.22
N ARG A 49 -10.77 8.09 3.80
CA ARG A 49 -11.10 6.83 3.13
C ARG A 49 -10.36 6.69 1.80
N PRO A 50 -9.02 6.66 1.83
CA PRO A 50 -8.24 6.56 0.59
C PRO A 50 -8.46 5.22 -0.08
N ASP A 51 -8.14 5.17 -1.37
CA ASP A 51 -8.15 3.91 -2.11
C ASP A 51 -6.93 3.06 -1.72
N VAL A 52 -5.79 3.73 -1.49
CA VAL A 52 -4.54 3.06 -1.13
C VAL A 52 -3.88 3.81 0.02
N VAL A 53 -3.36 3.05 0.97
CA VAL A 53 -2.52 3.58 2.05
C VAL A 53 -1.15 2.99 1.84
N LEU A 54 -0.15 3.85 1.63
CA LEU A 54 1.25 3.43 1.57
C LEU A 54 1.84 3.69 2.93
N LEU A 55 2.30 2.65 3.62
CA LEU A 55 2.76 2.84 4.98
C LEU A 55 4.03 2.04 5.29
N ASP A 56 4.89 2.66 6.09
CA ASP A 56 6.10 2.03 6.59
C ASP A 56 5.76 1.17 7.81
N VAL A 57 6.59 0.18 8.06
CA VAL A 57 6.47 -0.68 9.24
C VAL A 57 7.03 0.04 10.46
N GLY A 58 8.22 0.61 10.37
CA GLY A 58 8.91 1.16 11.53
C GLY A 58 8.60 2.62 11.77
N MET A 59 7.59 2.91 12.55
CA MET A 59 7.20 4.27 12.88
C MET A 59 7.04 4.44 14.39
N PRO A 60 7.23 5.67 14.90
CA PRO A 60 7.04 5.93 16.32
C PRO A 60 5.57 5.91 16.69
N ILE A 61 5.29 5.83 17.98
CA ILE A 61 3.98 5.86 18.61
C ILE A 61 3.19 4.57 18.34
N LEU A 62 2.97 4.26 17.07
CA LEU A 62 2.30 3.05 16.65
C LEU A 62 2.91 2.61 15.33
N ASN A 63 3.44 1.40 15.27
CA ASN A 63 4.10 0.92 14.05
C ASN A 63 3.09 0.60 12.95
N GLY A 64 3.62 0.39 11.73
CA GLY A 64 2.77 0.22 10.56
C GLY A 64 1.92 -1.04 10.56
N ILE A 65 2.42 -2.12 11.15
CA ILE A 65 1.65 -3.37 11.18
C ILE A 65 0.43 -3.23 12.09
N GLU A 66 0.62 -2.64 13.27
CA GLU A 66 -0.50 -2.41 14.17
C GLU A 66 -1.48 -1.39 13.59
N ALA A 67 -0.94 -0.34 12.94
CA ALA A 67 -1.78 0.63 12.25
C ALA A 67 -2.62 -0.05 11.18
N ALA A 68 -2.01 -0.94 10.40
CA ALA A 68 -2.71 -1.64 9.34
C ALA A 68 -3.85 -2.50 9.88
N ARG A 69 -3.59 -3.16 11.01
CA ARG A 69 -4.64 -3.97 11.64
C ARG A 69 -5.87 -3.14 11.96
N ARG A 70 -5.66 -1.93 12.49
CA ARG A 70 -6.76 -1.03 12.85
C ARG A 70 -7.38 -0.36 11.63
N ILE A 71 -6.58 0.00 10.64
CA ILE A 71 -7.07 0.59 9.40
C ILE A 71 -8.03 -0.37 8.72
N ARG A 72 -7.70 -1.66 8.73
CA ARG A 72 -8.55 -2.66 8.10
C ARG A 72 -9.97 -2.66 8.68
N ARG A 73 -10.10 -2.29 9.95
CA ARG A 73 -11.42 -2.22 10.60
C ARG A 73 -12.16 -0.94 10.26
N VAL A 74 -11.45 0.20 10.19
CA VAL A 74 -12.12 1.49 9.99
C VAL A 74 -12.34 1.82 8.52
N SER A 75 -11.56 1.20 7.62
CA SER A 75 -11.70 1.45 6.18
C SER A 75 -11.33 0.17 5.43
N PRO A 76 -12.19 -0.85 5.48
CA PRO A 76 -11.85 -2.15 4.89
C PRO A 76 -11.62 -2.11 3.38
N GLN A 77 -12.14 -1.10 2.69
CA GLN A 77 -11.95 -0.98 1.25
C GLN A 77 -10.61 -0.35 0.88
N SER A 78 -9.92 0.29 1.83
CA SER A 78 -8.59 0.87 1.55
C SER A 78 -7.57 -0.26 1.44
N LYS A 79 -6.84 -0.28 0.32
CA LYS A 79 -5.78 -1.27 0.13
C LYS A 79 -4.51 -0.76 0.80
N MET A 80 -3.85 -1.64 1.54
CA MET A 80 -2.63 -1.26 2.25
C MET A 80 -1.43 -1.85 1.55
N ILE A 81 -0.47 -1.01 1.21
CA ILE A 81 0.80 -1.42 0.62
C ILE A 81 1.89 -0.96 1.56
N PHE A 82 2.67 -1.92 2.07
CA PHE A 82 3.80 -1.58 2.92
C PHE A 82 4.98 -1.18 2.05
N LEU A 83 5.62 -0.08 2.41
CA LEU A 83 6.78 0.43 1.69
C LEU A 83 7.83 0.77 2.74
N THR A 84 8.84 -0.07 2.89
CA THR A 84 9.70 -0.05 4.06
C THR A 84 11.13 -0.43 3.73
N GLN A 85 12.05 -0.14 4.65
CA GLN A 85 13.41 -0.63 4.58
C GLN A 85 13.56 -2.01 5.23
N GLU A 86 12.54 -2.44 5.98
CA GLU A 86 12.61 -3.69 6.72
C GLU A 86 12.60 -4.90 5.80
N GLN A 87 13.60 -5.76 5.92
CA GLN A 87 13.76 -6.93 5.05
C GLN A 87 13.52 -8.27 5.77
N ASP A 88 13.22 -8.22 7.06
CA ASP A 88 12.99 -9.43 7.83
C ASP A 88 11.76 -10.18 7.31
N SER A 89 11.92 -11.47 7.04
CA SER A 89 10.83 -12.27 6.48
C SER A 89 9.66 -12.45 7.44
N ASP A 90 9.91 -12.45 8.75
CA ASP A 90 8.83 -12.57 9.73
C ASP A 90 8.01 -11.27 9.78
N VAL A 91 8.67 -10.13 9.64
CA VAL A 91 7.98 -8.85 9.57
C VAL A 91 7.11 -8.79 8.32
N ARG A 92 7.67 -9.23 7.21
CA ARG A 92 6.92 -9.27 5.94
C ARG A 92 5.70 -10.17 6.08
N ALA A 93 5.87 -11.35 6.66
CA ALA A 93 4.75 -12.28 6.84
C ALA A 93 3.67 -11.67 7.72
N ALA A 94 4.07 -10.97 8.80
CA ALA A 94 3.12 -10.31 9.69
C ALA A 94 2.35 -9.21 8.98
N ALA A 95 3.05 -8.42 8.15
CA ALA A 95 2.43 -7.34 7.39
C ALA A 95 1.38 -7.88 6.42
N LEU A 96 1.70 -8.95 5.72
CA LEU A 96 0.75 -9.56 4.79
C LEU A 96 -0.41 -10.20 5.54
N ALA A 97 -0.14 -10.79 6.71
CA ALA A 97 -1.18 -11.45 7.51
C ALA A 97 -2.24 -10.47 8.03
N VAL A 98 -1.86 -9.21 8.29
CA VAL A 98 -2.84 -8.22 8.74
C VAL A 98 -3.60 -7.56 7.58
N GLY A 99 -3.41 -8.05 6.38
CA GLY A 99 -4.17 -7.58 5.23
C GLY A 99 -3.41 -6.73 4.24
N GLY A 100 -2.07 -6.70 4.33
CA GLY A 100 -1.28 -5.98 3.34
C GLY A 100 -1.48 -6.56 1.96
N ALA A 101 -1.78 -5.72 0.99
CA ALA A 101 -1.92 -6.14 -0.40
C ALA A 101 -0.56 -6.37 -1.06
N ALA A 102 0.47 -5.69 -0.57
CA ALA A 102 1.83 -5.86 -1.07
C ALA A 102 2.82 -5.40 -0.02
N TYR A 103 4.04 -5.87 -0.13
CA TYR A 103 5.14 -5.50 0.76
C TYR A 103 6.35 -5.17 -0.13
N LEU A 104 6.68 -3.89 -0.22
CA LEU A 104 7.72 -3.41 -1.11
C LEU A 104 8.87 -2.82 -0.31
N LEU A 105 10.07 -2.98 -0.84
CA LEU A 105 11.24 -2.35 -0.23
C LEU A 105 11.43 -0.96 -0.83
N LYS A 106 11.85 -0.01 0.02
CA LYS A 106 12.10 1.35 -0.42
C LYS A 106 13.16 1.38 -1.53
N SER A 107 14.10 0.45 -1.51
CA SER A 107 15.17 0.41 -2.50
C SER A 107 14.69 0.15 -3.92
N THR A 108 13.51 -0.43 -4.11
CA THR A 108 12.99 -0.76 -5.44
C THR A 108 11.70 -0.04 -5.76
N ALA A 109 11.34 0.97 -4.96
CA ALA A 109 10.05 1.64 -5.10
C ALA A 109 9.83 2.27 -6.47
N VAL A 110 10.88 2.82 -7.08
CA VAL A 110 10.76 3.50 -8.37
C VAL A 110 10.16 2.59 -9.43
N THR A 111 10.54 1.31 -9.43
CA THR A 111 10.07 0.37 -10.45
C THR A 111 8.87 -0.44 -10.01
N GLU A 112 8.65 -0.60 -8.71
CA GLU A 112 7.64 -1.54 -8.22
C GLU A 112 6.37 -0.89 -7.70
N LEU A 113 6.41 0.40 -7.37
CA LEU A 113 5.28 1.02 -6.68
C LEU A 113 4.04 1.10 -7.54
N ARG A 114 4.16 1.60 -8.76
CA ARG A 114 3.01 1.72 -9.65
C ARG A 114 2.37 0.37 -9.97
N PRO A 115 3.16 -0.64 -10.39
CA PRO A 115 2.55 -1.96 -10.64
C PRO A 115 1.86 -2.54 -9.42
N ALA A 116 2.41 -2.32 -8.21
CA ALA A 116 1.79 -2.84 -6.99
C ALA A 116 0.45 -2.16 -6.72
N ILE A 117 0.38 -0.84 -6.93
CA ILE A 117 -0.88 -0.11 -6.74
C ILE A 117 -1.93 -0.61 -7.74
N ASP A 118 -1.55 -0.73 -9.01
CA ASP A 118 -2.48 -1.22 -10.03
C ASP A 118 -2.96 -2.62 -9.70
N ALA A 119 -2.07 -3.50 -9.26
CA ALA A 119 -2.43 -4.87 -8.90
C ALA A 119 -3.37 -4.90 -7.69
N ALA A 120 -3.10 -4.07 -6.67
CA ALA A 120 -3.92 -4.03 -5.47
C ALA A 120 -5.35 -3.59 -5.80
N LEU A 121 -5.50 -2.70 -6.75
CA LEU A 121 -6.80 -2.19 -7.17
C LEU A 121 -7.37 -2.96 -8.36
N GLN A 122 -6.62 -3.92 -8.88
CA GLN A 122 -7.04 -4.73 -10.04
C GLN A 122 -7.38 -3.87 -11.24
N ARG A 123 -6.55 -2.85 -11.48
CA ARG A 123 -6.80 -1.94 -12.59
C ARG A 123 -5.56 -1.84 -13.47
N GLY A 124 -5.77 -1.52 -14.75
CA GLY A 124 -4.68 -1.25 -15.68
C GLY A 124 -3.89 -2.46 -16.11
N TYR A 125 -3.84 -3.50 -15.29
CA TYR A 125 -3.10 -4.72 -15.59
C TYR A 125 -4.06 -5.81 -15.98
N GLN A 126 -3.81 -6.43 -17.09
CA GLN A 126 -4.58 -7.59 -17.51
C GLN A 126 -3.65 -8.77 -17.52
N PRO A 127 -3.69 -9.58 -16.46
CA PRO A 127 -2.88 -10.80 -16.43
C PRO A 127 -3.36 -11.69 -17.56
N GLN A 128 -2.48 -12.30 -18.13
CA GLN A 128 -2.82 -13.12 -19.25
C GLN A 128 -3.26 -14.47 -18.81
N VAL A 129 -3.78 -14.20 -18.48
CA VAL A 129 -3.96 -15.00 -18.08
C VAL A 129 -4.21 -15.76 -18.09
N PRO A 130 -4.08 -15.83 -18.12
CA PRO A 130 -4.28 -16.56 -18.02
C PRO A 130 -4.60 -17.25 -17.78
N ASN A 131 -4.57 -16.91 -17.92
CA ASN A 131 -4.70 -17.38 -17.62
C ASN A 131 -4.95 -18.08 -17.10
N LEU A 132 -5.21 -18.14 -16.96
CA LEU A 132 -5.24 -18.61 -16.43
C LEU A 132 -5.64 -19.49 -16.10
N LEU A 133 -5.86 -19.60 -16.00
CA LEU A 133 -6.01 -20.25 -15.65
C LEU A 133 -6.36 -21.01 -15.38
N PRO A 134 -6.56 -21.31 -15.52
CA PRO A 134 -6.72 -21.98 -15.10
C PRO A 134 -6.90 -22.77 -14.65
N LEU A 135 -7.08 -22.69 -14.58
CA LEU A 135 -6.98 -23.15 -14.20
C LEU A 135 -7.30 -23.69 -13.66
N ALA A 136 -7.57 -23.74 -13.57
CA ALA A 136 -7.64 -23.97 -13.06
C ALA A 136 -8.26 -24.53 -12.66
N SER A 137 -8.60 -24.59 -12.72
CA SER A 137 -8.72 -24.92 -12.36
C SER A 137 -8.96 -25.69 -12.10
N SER A 138 -9.06 -25.89 -12.22
CA SER A 138 -8.70 -26.35 -12.08
C SER A 138 -8.44 -26.89 -11.60
N TYR A 139 -8.63 -26.92 -11.31
CA TYR A 139 -7.90 -27.13 -10.93
C TYR A 139 -7.91 -27.02 -10.17
N GLY A 140 -8.33 -26.98 -9.83
CA GLY A 140 -8.07 -26.73 -9.22
C GLY A 140 -7.87 -26.31 -8.99
N GLY A 141 -8.05 -25.95 -8.95
CA GLY A 141 -7.62 -25.41 -8.87
C GLY A 141 -7.41 -25.11 -8.94
#